data_463ad906907ece3d0cd4aeff74259be4
#
_entry.id   463ad906907ece3d0cd4aeff74259be4
#
_cell.length_a   1.000
_cell.length_b   1.000
_cell.length_c   1.000
_cell.angle_alpha   90.00
_cell.angle_beta   90.00
_cell.angle_gamma   90.00
#
_symmetry.space_group_name_H-M   'P 1'
#
loop_
_entity.id
_entity.type
_entity.pdbx_description
1 polymer ?
#
loop_
_entity_poly.entity_id
_entity_poly.type
_entity_poly.pdbx_seq_one_letter_code
_entity_poly.pdbx_strand_id
1 'polypeptide(L)'
;MAATVLEPQKKKTRLMTEGSIWKSILLFSVPLILGNLLQQLYNTADSIIVGNFVGSNALAAVGSSGSPIFLLIGFSQGIAVGAGVVVAQYLGAKDREDAQRAVHTALALAVLLGLILTIGGILVSRALLTAMDTPAEVLEDAVTYMQIYFGGVLFSVVYNMAAGILNAAGNSQRSLLYLGIASGTNILLDLVLIAGLRMGVAGAAIATDISQLVSCALALRFLMRVQDDYRVTAREIRVHGKMAVRIIKVGLPTGQNMVISLSNILVQAGVNGYGAAAMAGFAAYMKVDGFNILPIMSFSMAATTFVGQNFGAGKLDRVKKSLWVTLGMGVVYTILTGVLLLAFQDPIMHLFTHEEDVVAFGCTAMHYFCPFYWELSILHGLAGTVRGTGKTIPPMVVLLVSLCVFRIGWIQWVLPFFSSIDGIFLLYPVSWGLGALMMVGYAWKANWLET
;
A
#
# COMPACT_ATOMS: atom_id res chain seq x y z
N MET A 1 16.80 41.67 38.13
CA MET A 1 16.37 41.44 36.76
C MET A 1 16.59 39.99 36.42
N ALA A 2 15.53 39.19 36.51
CA ALA A 2 15.57 37.75 36.14
C ALA A 2 15.32 37.64 34.63
N ALA A 3 16.34 37.17 33.91
CA ALA A 3 16.21 36.87 32.52
C ALA A 3 15.29 35.66 32.36
N THR A 4 14.09 35.90 31.86
CA THR A 4 13.16 34.85 31.42
C THR A 4 13.77 34.17 30.21
N VAL A 5 14.37 33.01 30.41
CA VAL A 5 14.80 32.12 29.33
C VAL A 5 13.55 31.64 28.63
N LEU A 6 13.28 32.24 27.47
CA LEU A 6 12.25 31.74 26.55
C LEU A 6 12.63 30.33 26.11
N GLU A 7 12.01 29.31 26.73
CA GLU A 7 12.08 27.94 26.20
C GLU A 7 11.62 27.97 24.73
N PRO A 8 12.37 27.36 23.79
CA PRO A 8 11.95 27.28 22.40
C PRO A 8 10.63 26.51 22.34
N GLN A 9 9.56 27.18 21.94
CA GLN A 9 8.26 26.55 21.70
C GLN A 9 8.48 25.38 20.74
N LYS A 10 8.49 24.15 21.27
CA LYS A 10 8.53 22.92 20.48
C LYS A 10 7.32 22.92 19.56
N LYS A 11 7.55 22.98 18.24
CA LYS A 11 6.50 22.92 17.22
C LYS A 11 5.66 21.68 17.45
N LYS A 12 4.44 21.85 18.01
CA LYS A 12 3.43 20.79 18.02
C LYS A 12 3.15 20.36 16.58
N THR A 13 2.96 19.08 16.38
CA THR A 13 2.59 18.53 15.08
C THR A 13 1.31 19.23 14.58
N ARG A 14 1.37 19.84 13.40
CA ARG A 14 0.25 20.64 12.88
C ARG A 14 -0.74 19.71 12.18
N LEU A 15 -1.90 19.48 12.80
CA LEU A 15 -3.00 18.76 12.17
C LEU A 15 -3.50 19.49 10.92
N MET A 16 -4.02 18.75 9.94
CA MET A 16 -4.56 19.29 8.68
C MET A 16 -5.98 19.86 8.83
N THR A 17 -6.40 20.19 10.06
CA THR A 17 -7.71 20.75 10.37
C THR A 17 -7.83 22.25 10.09
N GLU A 18 -6.70 22.90 9.74
CA GLU A 18 -6.62 24.34 9.45
C GLU A 18 -5.82 24.59 8.16
N GLY A 19 -5.95 25.80 7.63
CA GLY A 19 -5.25 26.23 6.42
C GLY A 19 -5.85 25.71 5.12
N SER A 20 -5.08 25.82 4.03
CA SER A 20 -5.51 25.46 2.67
C SER A 20 -5.62 23.94 2.51
N ILE A 21 -6.76 23.46 2.02
CA ILE A 21 -7.07 22.03 1.85
C ILE A 21 -6.11 21.38 0.83
N TRP A 22 -6.00 21.96 -0.36
CA TRP A 22 -5.19 21.39 -1.42
C TRP A 22 -3.69 21.33 -1.06
N LYS A 23 -3.17 22.38 -0.41
CA LYS A 23 -1.76 22.38 0.07
C LYS A 23 -1.53 21.29 1.11
N SER A 24 -2.47 21.13 2.05
CA SER A 24 -2.36 20.09 3.10
C SER A 24 -2.35 18.69 2.49
N ILE A 25 -3.26 18.39 1.56
CA ILE A 25 -3.34 17.08 0.92
C ILE A 25 -2.10 16.85 0.05
N LEU A 26 -1.67 17.81 -0.77
CA LEU A 26 -0.52 17.68 -1.64
C LEU A 26 0.78 17.48 -0.85
N LEU A 27 1.06 18.36 0.12
CA LEU A 27 2.28 18.27 0.93
C LEU A 27 2.34 17.00 1.78
N PHE A 28 1.19 16.47 2.16
CA PHE A 28 1.12 15.19 2.85
C PHE A 28 1.28 14.00 1.89
N SER A 29 0.77 14.08 0.66
CA SER A 29 0.86 13.03 -0.35
C SER A 29 2.29 12.85 -0.88
N VAL A 30 3.06 13.93 -1.06
CA VAL A 30 4.42 13.86 -1.62
C VAL A 30 5.33 12.88 -0.87
N PRO A 31 5.45 12.94 0.47
CA PRO A 31 6.23 11.95 1.21
C PRO A 31 5.69 10.52 1.05
N LEU A 32 4.37 10.33 0.91
CA LEU A 32 3.79 9.01 0.68
C LEU A 32 4.14 8.47 -0.70
N ILE A 33 4.07 9.32 -1.73
CA ILE A 33 4.48 8.96 -3.09
C ILE A 33 5.96 8.57 -3.11
N LEU A 34 6.82 9.40 -2.54
CA LEU A 34 8.25 9.14 -2.46
C LEU A 34 8.56 7.87 -1.66
N GLY A 35 7.82 7.61 -0.58
CA GLY A 35 7.94 6.39 0.21
C GLY A 35 7.58 5.14 -0.61
N ASN A 36 6.47 5.17 -1.32
CA ASN A 36 6.05 4.06 -2.18
C ASN A 36 7.02 3.82 -3.34
N LEU A 37 7.52 4.88 -3.98
CA LEU A 37 8.56 4.80 -5.01
C LEU A 37 9.86 4.20 -4.46
N LEU A 38 10.31 4.67 -3.30
CA LEU A 38 11.50 4.16 -2.64
C LEU A 38 11.36 2.67 -2.29
N GLN A 39 10.19 2.26 -1.82
CA GLN A 39 9.89 0.86 -1.55
C GLN A 39 9.96 0.00 -2.82
N GLN A 40 9.43 0.50 -3.92
CA GLN A 40 9.51 -0.20 -5.21
C GLN A 40 10.95 -0.31 -5.72
N LEU A 41 11.74 0.76 -5.54
CA LEU A 41 13.15 0.78 -5.93
C LEU A 41 13.98 -0.20 -5.13
N TYR A 42 13.83 -0.26 -3.80
CA TYR A 42 14.61 -1.20 -3.01
C TYR A 42 14.20 -2.66 -3.28
N ASN A 43 12.93 -2.98 -3.47
CA ASN A 43 12.49 -4.32 -3.86
C ASN A 43 13.11 -4.76 -5.20
N THR A 44 13.25 -3.79 -6.12
CA THR A 44 13.92 -4.04 -7.41
C THR A 44 15.42 -4.26 -7.22
N ALA A 45 16.08 -3.45 -6.38
CA ALA A 45 17.50 -3.59 -6.07
C ALA A 45 17.82 -4.94 -5.41
N ASP A 46 17.01 -5.37 -4.43
CA ASP A 46 17.11 -6.69 -3.79
C ASP A 46 17.04 -7.81 -4.83
N SER A 47 16.05 -7.77 -5.72
CA SER A 47 15.90 -8.76 -6.80
C SER A 47 17.10 -8.78 -7.75
N ILE A 48 17.68 -7.61 -8.08
CA ILE A 48 18.86 -7.49 -8.92
C ILE A 48 20.09 -8.11 -8.21
N ILE A 49 20.26 -7.82 -6.93
CA ILE A 49 21.39 -8.36 -6.14
C ILE A 49 21.28 -9.88 -6.01
N VAL A 50 20.11 -10.40 -5.65
CA VAL A 50 19.86 -11.84 -5.56
C VAL A 50 20.10 -12.52 -6.91
N GLY A 51 19.53 -11.99 -7.99
CA GLY A 51 19.66 -12.55 -9.33
C GLY A 51 21.12 -12.61 -9.84
N ASN A 52 21.89 -11.53 -9.61
CA ASN A 52 23.27 -11.45 -10.11
C ASN A 52 24.29 -12.20 -9.25
N PHE A 53 24.12 -12.24 -7.94
CA PHE A 53 25.13 -12.82 -7.04
C PHE A 53 24.80 -14.24 -6.57
N VAL A 54 23.53 -14.66 -6.58
CA VAL A 54 23.11 -16.01 -6.17
C VAL A 54 22.67 -16.85 -7.37
N GLY A 55 21.91 -16.25 -8.28
CA GLY A 55 21.49 -16.88 -9.53
C GLY A 55 19.97 -16.97 -9.70
N SER A 56 19.56 -17.54 -10.83
CA SER A 56 18.16 -17.58 -11.28
C SER A 56 17.25 -18.38 -10.35
N ASN A 57 17.74 -19.51 -9.79
CA ASN A 57 16.94 -20.33 -8.86
C ASN A 57 16.63 -19.57 -7.56
N ALA A 58 17.61 -18.83 -7.02
CA ALA A 58 17.40 -17.98 -5.86
C ALA A 58 16.43 -16.84 -6.14
N LEU A 59 16.53 -16.21 -7.31
CA LEU A 59 15.57 -15.18 -7.73
C LEU A 59 14.15 -15.76 -7.86
N ALA A 60 14.02 -16.97 -8.40
CA ALA A 60 12.75 -17.69 -8.48
C ALA A 60 12.21 -18.04 -7.07
N ALA A 61 13.08 -18.41 -6.13
CA ALA A 61 12.70 -18.69 -4.74
C ALA A 61 12.14 -17.46 -4.03
N VAL A 62 12.81 -16.30 -4.14
CA VAL A 62 12.34 -15.02 -3.61
C VAL A 62 11.03 -14.62 -4.29
N GLY A 63 10.95 -14.76 -5.61
CA GLY A 63 9.74 -14.42 -6.39
C GLY A 63 8.52 -15.26 -6.02
N SER A 64 8.67 -16.57 -5.89
CA SER A 64 7.57 -17.49 -5.50
C SER A 64 7.09 -17.26 -4.07
N SER A 65 7.99 -16.81 -3.18
CA SER A 65 7.65 -16.46 -1.80
C SER A 65 6.88 -15.13 -1.68
N GLY A 66 6.98 -14.24 -2.67
CA GLY A 66 6.41 -12.90 -2.63
C GLY A 66 4.88 -12.89 -2.50
N SER A 67 4.17 -13.72 -3.26
CA SER A 67 2.71 -13.79 -3.22
C SER A 67 2.17 -14.28 -1.87
N PRO A 68 2.65 -15.39 -1.28
CA PRO A 68 2.26 -15.82 0.05
C PRO A 68 2.56 -14.79 1.13
N ILE A 69 3.73 -14.15 1.08
CA ILE A 69 4.12 -13.10 2.01
C ILE A 69 3.15 -11.92 1.91
N PHE A 70 2.87 -11.44 0.68
CA PHE A 70 1.93 -10.35 0.46
C PHE A 70 0.52 -10.66 0.99
N LEU A 71 0.06 -11.89 0.77
CA LEU A 71 -1.23 -12.37 1.27
C LEU A 71 -1.32 -12.27 2.80
N LEU A 72 -0.33 -12.78 3.52
CA LEU A 72 -0.32 -12.83 4.98
C LEU A 72 -0.10 -11.43 5.61
N ILE A 73 0.72 -10.58 4.98
CA ILE A 73 1.00 -9.23 5.49
C ILE A 73 -0.08 -8.22 5.10
N GLY A 74 -0.73 -8.37 3.95
CA GLY A 74 -1.74 -7.43 3.45
C GLY A 74 -2.88 -7.20 4.45
N PHE A 75 -3.22 -8.24 5.22
CA PHE A 75 -4.17 -8.14 6.32
C PHE A 75 -3.69 -7.18 7.43
N SER A 76 -2.42 -7.27 7.82
CA SER A 76 -1.84 -6.39 8.86
C SER A 76 -1.79 -4.93 8.42
N GLN A 77 -1.54 -4.67 7.13
CA GLN A 77 -1.60 -3.33 6.56
C GLN A 77 -3.01 -2.74 6.64
N GLY A 78 -4.04 -3.55 6.37
CA GLY A 78 -5.43 -3.13 6.54
C GLY A 78 -5.73 -2.67 7.97
N ILE A 79 -5.30 -3.45 8.97
CA ILE A 79 -5.47 -3.08 10.39
C ILE A 79 -4.70 -1.80 10.73
N ALA A 80 -3.49 -1.60 10.19
CA ALA A 80 -2.70 -0.38 10.40
C ALA A 80 -3.40 0.86 9.81
N VAL A 81 -4.00 0.75 8.62
CA VAL A 81 -4.81 1.83 8.04
C VAL A 81 -6.04 2.12 8.89
N GLY A 82 -6.73 1.08 9.37
CA GLY A 82 -7.88 1.24 10.26
C GLY A 82 -7.53 1.94 11.58
N ALA A 83 -6.42 1.55 12.19
CA ALA A 83 -5.90 2.23 13.37
C ALA A 83 -5.56 3.69 13.07
N GLY A 84 -4.93 3.96 11.92
CA GLY A 84 -4.66 5.33 11.45
C GLY A 84 -5.91 6.19 11.35
N VAL A 85 -7.01 5.65 10.79
CA VAL A 85 -8.29 6.36 10.70
C VAL A 85 -8.84 6.68 12.10
N VAL A 86 -8.86 5.70 13.00
CA VAL A 86 -9.39 5.88 14.37
C VAL A 86 -8.55 6.89 15.14
N VAL A 87 -7.23 6.80 15.08
CA VAL A 87 -6.31 7.76 15.72
C VAL A 87 -6.49 9.16 15.12
N ALA A 88 -6.58 9.29 13.78
CA ALA A 88 -6.79 10.58 13.12
C ALA A 88 -8.08 11.27 13.58
N GLN A 89 -9.17 10.50 13.77
CA GLN A 89 -10.45 11.03 14.25
C GLN A 89 -10.34 11.57 15.69
N TYR A 90 -9.72 10.82 16.60
CA TYR A 90 -9.56 11.28 17.98
C TYR A 90 -8.58 12.45 18.12
N LEU A 91 -7.50 12.45 17.33
CA LEU A 91 -6.59 13.61 17.26
C LEU A 91 -7.31 14.86 16.71
N GLY A 92 -8.14 14.69 15.70
CA GLY A 92 -8.99 15.76 15.15
C GLY A 92 -9.99 16.30 16.16
N ALA A 93 -10.63 15.43 16.92
CA ALA A 93 -11.54 15.76 18.01
C ALA A 93 -10.84 16.43 19.21
N LYS A 94 -9.50 16.40 19.25
CA LYS A 94 -8.69 16.83 20.41
C LYS A 94 -9.00 16.02 21.67
N ASP A 95 -9.51 14.81 21.50
CA ASP A 95 -9.74 13.86 22.59
C ASP A 95 -8.44 13.11 22.88
N ARG A 96 -7.66 13.66 23.81
CA ARG A 96 -6.35 13.14 24.15
C ARG A 96 -6.42 11.75 24.78
N GLU A 97 -7.42 11.49 25.61
CA GLU A 97 -7.51 10.22 26.34
C GLU A 97 -7.79 9.06 25.38
N ASP A 98 -8.79 9.21 24.52
CA ASP A 98 -9.14 8.18 23.54
C ASP A 98 -8.11 8.10 22.40
N ALA A 99 -7.44 9.20 22.02
CA ALA A 99 -6.31 9.16 21.11
C ALA A 99 -5.17 8.28 21.66
N GLN A 100 -4.79 8.46 22.91
CA GLN A 100 -3.77 7.62 23.56
C GLN A 100 -4.22 6.17 23.71
N ARG A 101 -5.48 5.92 24.10
CA ARG A 101 -6.03 4.56 24.12
C ARG A 101 -5.97 3.89 22.75
N ALA A 102 -6.30 4.62 21.69
CA ALA A 102 -6.24 4.12 20.31
C ALA A 102 -4.81 3.77 19.89
N VAL A 103 -3.84 4.65 20.17
CA VAL A 103 -2.41 4.44 19.86
C VAL A 103 -1.85 3.22 20.59
N HIS A 104 -2.08 3.11 21.89
CA HIS A 104 -1.56 1.98 22.69
C HIS A 104 -2.24 0.66 22.30
N THR A 105 -3.56 0.67 22.03
CA THR A 105 -4.28 -0.51 21.54
C THR A 105 -3.80 -0.93 20.15
N ALA A 106 -3.56 0.02 19.25
CA ALA A 106 -3.05 -0.26 17.92
C ALA A 106 -1.69 -0.97 17.96
N LEU A 107 -0.75 -0.48 18.80
CA LEU A 107 0.55 -1.12 18.98
C LEU A 107 0.43 -2.51 19.63
N ALA A 108 -0.46 -2.66 20.63
CA ALA A 108 -0.71 -3.96 21.23
C ALA A 108 -1.26 -4.98 20.21
N LEU A 109 -2.19 -4.55 19.36
CA LEU A 109 -2.70 -5.37 18.24
C LEU A 109 -1.62 -5.69 17.22
N ALA A 110 -0.72 -4.75 16.93
CA ALA A 110 0.39 -4.99 16.02
C ALA A 110 1.36 -6.04 16.56
N VAL A 111 1.70 -5.98 17.85
CA VAL A 111 2.55 -7.01 18.48
C VAL A 111 1.85 -8.37 18.47
N LEU A 112 0.59 -8.44 18.85
CA LEU A 112 -0.18 -9.70 18.84
C LEU A 112 -0.27 -10.29 17.43
N LEU A 113 -0.65 -9.48 16.45
CA LEU A 113 -0.77 -9.90 15.05
C LEU A 113 0.60 -10.31 14.49
N GLY A 114 1.64 -9.53 14.79
CA GLY A 114 3.00 -9.84 14.37
C GLY A 114 3.49 -11.18 14.93
N LEU A 115 3.22 -11.49 16.19
CA LEU A 115 3.55 -12.79 16.80
C LEU A 115 2.77 -13.93 16.15
N ILE A 116 1.47 -13.74 15.88
CA ILE A 116 0.63 -14.74 15.20
C ILE A 116 1.18 -15.01 13.79
N LEU A 117 1.54 -13.96 13.04
CA LEU A 117 2.09 -14.09 11.70
C LEU A 117 3.50 -14.71 11.71
N THR A 118 4.34 -14.39 12.71
CA THR A 118 5.65 -15.01 12.88
C THR A 118 5.50 -16.52 13.07
N ILE A 119 4.75 -16.95 14.06
CA ILE A 119 4.58 -18.38 14.37
C ILE A 119 3.84 -19.08 13.22
N GLY A 120 2.70 -18.54 12.81
CA GLY A 120 1.89 -19.11 11.74
C GLY A 120 2.64 -19.16 10.39
N GLY A 121 3.31 -18.08 10.01
CA GLY A 121 4.06 -17.98 8.78
C GLY A 121 5.19 -19.01 8.71
N ILE A 122 5.98 -19.16 9.78
CA ILE A 122 7.06 -20.17 9.84
C ILE A 122 6.49 -21.59 9.69
N LEU A 123 5.41 -21.91 10.42
CA LEU A 123 4.82 -23.24 10.40
C LEU A 123 4.17 -23.61 9.05
N VAL A 124 3.54 -22.63 8.39
CA VAL A 124 2.77 -22.84 7.15
C VAL A 124 3.63 -22.70 5.89
N SER A 125 4.84 -22.11 5.96
CA SER A 125 5.68 -21.79 4.81
C SER A 125 5.87 -22.97 3.85
N ARG A 126 6.28 -24.12 4.33
CA ARG A 126 6.52 -25.32 3.48
C ARG A 126 5.20 -25.82 2.86
N ALA A 127 4.15 -25.96 3.67
CA ALA A 127 2.86 -26.46 3.20
C ALA A 127 2.26 -25.54 2.11
N LEU A 128 2.40 -24.22 2.29
CA LEU A 128 1.86 -23.23 1.36
C LEU A 128 2.63 -23.25 0.02
N LEU A 129 3.97 -23.27 0.06
CA LEU A 129 4.79 -23.35 -1.14
C LEU A 129 4.62 -24.67 -1.90
N THR A 130 4.45 -25.78 -1.18
CA THR A 130 4.12 -27.09 -1.79
C THR A 130 2.73 -27.06 -2.44
N ALA A 131 1.73 -26.47 -1.79
CA ALA A 131 0.38 -26.32 -2.34
C ALA A 131 0.31 -25.38 -3.57
N MET A 132 1.34 -24.55 -3.76
CA MET A 132 1.51 -23.69 -4.95
C MET A 132 2.31 -24.37 -6.07
N ASP A 133 2.57 -25.67 -5.98
CA ASP A 133 3.38 -26.43 -6.94
C ASP A 133 4.76 -25.81 -7.22
N THR A 134 5.41 -25.28 -6.18
CA THR A 134 6.76 -24.71 -6.31
C THR A 134 7.73 -25.83 -6.73
N PRO A 135 8.54 -25.63 -7.81
CA PRO A 135 9.46 -26.64 -8.30
C PRO A 135 10.42 -27.12 -7.22
N ALA A 136 10.71 -28.43 -7.19
CA ALA A 136 11.56 -29.06 -6.15
C ALA A 136 12.95 -28.43 -6.05
N GLU A 137 13.50 -27.94 -7.17
CA GLU A 137 14.82 -27.30 -7.26
C GLU A 137 14.87 -25.95 -6.53
N VAL A 138 13.70 -25.30 -6.35
CA VAL A 138 13.58 -23.95 -5.78
C VAL A 138 12.93 -24.00 -4.38
N LEU A 139 12.25 -25.10 -4.06
CA LEU A 139 11.39 -25.23 -2.88
C LEU A 139 12.16 -24.99 -1.57
N GLU A 140 13.33 -25.60 -1.40
CA GLU A 140 14.11 -25.48 -0.16
C GLU A 140 14.61 -24.05 0.06
N ASP A 141 15.06 -23.38 -0.99
CA ASP A 141 15.47 -21.98 -0.93
C ASP A 141 14.28 -21.06 -0.63
N ALA A 142 13.13 -21.32 -1.25
CA ALA A 142 11.91 -20.57 -1.00
C ALA A 142 11.40 -20.76 0.44
N VAL A 143 11.43 -21.98 0.97
CA VAL A 143 11.07 -22.27 2.37
C VAL A 143 12.01 -21.55 3.33
N THR A 144 13.31 -21.62 3.08
CA THR A 144 14.35 -20.97 3.90
C THR A 144 14.13 -19.45 3.91
N TYR A 145 13.97 -18.84 2.73
CA TYR A 145 13.69 -17.41 2.61
C TYR A 145 12.44 -17.01 3.39
N MET A 146 11.33 -17.74 3.17
CA MET A 146 10.03 -17.43 3.75
C MET A 146 10.04 -17.60 5.29
N GLN A 147 10.69 -18.65 5.81
CA GLN A 147 10.77 -18.87 7.25
C GLN A 147 11.60 -17.80 7.97
N ILE A 148 12.72 -17.38 7.39
CA ILE A 148 13.55 -16.29 7.94
C ILE A 148 12.73 -14.99 7.91
N TYR A 149 12.14 -14.66 6.76
CA TYR A 149 11.31 -13.46 6.59
C TYR A 149 10.18 -13.40 7.64
N PHE A 150 9.48 -14.51 7.88
CA PHE A 150 8.45 -14.56 8.92
C PHE A 150 9.03 -14.50 10.34
N GLY A 151 10.29 -14.87 10.53
CA GLY A 151 11.02 -14.65 11.78
C GLY A 151 11.10 -13.17 12.18
N GLY A 152 11.23 -12.28 11.20
CA GLY A 152 11.28 -10.83 11.38
C GLY A 152 9.98 -10.08 11.12
N VAL A 153 8.91 -10.74 10.69
CA VAL A 153 7.66 -10.07 10.28
C VAL A 153 7.02 -9.23 11.40
N LEU A 154 7.24 -9.59 12.66
CA LEU A 154 6.83 -8.79 13.81
C LEU A 154 7.29 -7.33 13.70
N PHE A 155 8.53 -7.10 13.31
CA PHE A 155 9.10 -5.76 13.17
C PHE A 155 8.43 -4.99 12.03
N SER A 156 8.13 -5.64 10.92
CA SER A 156 7.41 -5.06 9.78
C SER A 156 5.98 -4.64 10.17
N VAL A 157 5.25 -5.51 10.88
CA VAL A 157 3.89 -5.23 11.33
C VAL A 157 3.85 -4.06 12.32
N VAL A 158 4.77 -4.04 13.29
CA VAL A 158 4.87 -2.96 14.27
C VAL A 158 5.29 -1.65 13.59
N TYR A 159 6.24 -1.70 12.65
CA TYR A 159 6.62 -0.52 11.87
C TYR A 159 5.44 0.04 11.05
N ASN A 160 4.71 -0.80 10.33
CA ASN A 160 3.54 -0.38 9.55
C ASN A 160 2.47 0.27 10.44
N MET A 161 2.26 -0.27 11.63
CA MET A 161 1.35 0.32 12.61
C MET A 161 1.85 1.68 13.12
N ALA A 162 3.14 1.77 13.46
CA ALA A 162 3.77 3.03 13.89
C ALA A 162 3.73 4.09 12.77
N ALA A 163 3.98 3.71 11.52
CA ALA A 163 3.86 4.58 10.35
C ALA A 163 2.39 5.04 10.15
N GLY A 164 1.42 4.15 10.36
CA GLY A 164 -0.01 4.50 10.36
C GLY A 164 -0.36 5.56 11.40
N ILE A 165 0.17 5.44 12.62
CA ILE A 165 0.00 6.43 13.70
C ILE A 165 0.66 7.76 13.34
N LEU A 166 1.89 7.74 12.80
CA LEU A 166 2.59 8.95 12.34
C LEU A 166 1.81 9.67 11.23
N ASN A 167 1.31 8.91 10.26
CA ASN A 167 0.49 9.44 9.18
C ASN A 167 -0.83 10.01 9.73
N ALA A 168 -1.49 9.33 10.66
CA ALA A 168 -2.70 9.81 11.33
C ALA A 168 -2.50 11.16 12.03
N ALA A 169 -1.31 11.39 12.59
CA ALA A 169 -0.91 12.66 13.17
C ALA A 169 -0.50 13.73 12.14
N GLY A 170 -0.52 13.42 10.83
CA GLY A 170 -0.11 14.34 9.76
C GLY A 170 1.40 14.37 9.51
N ASN A 171 2.17 13.43 10.03
CA ASN A 171 3.64 13.40 9.98
C ASN A 171 4.18 12.35 9.00
N SER A 172 3.77 12.42 7.73
CA SER A 172 4.22 11.50 6.67
C SER A 172 5.73 11.60 6.35
N GLN A 173 6.34 12.75 6.63
CA GLN A 173 7.78 12.93 6.41
C GLN A 173 8.63 12.01 7.32
N ARG A 174 8.19 11.75 8.54
CA ARG A 174 8.87 10.81 9.44
C ARG A 174 8.76 9.37 8.96
N SER A 175 7.59 8.96 8.47
CA SER A 175 7.42 7.64 7.86
C SER A 175 8.36 7.46 6.67
N LEU A 176 8.45 8.46 5.77
CA LEU A 176 9.38 8.46 4.65
C LEU A 176 10.83 8.34 5.10
N LEU A 177 11.25 9.13 6.10
CA LEU A 177 12.63 9.11 6.61
C LEU A 177 13.01 7.72 7.12
N TYR A 178 12.15 7.09 7.92
CA TYR A 178 12.45 5.77 8.50
C TYR A 178 12.45 4.67 7.45
N LEU A 179 11.54 4.75 6.48
CA LEU A 179 11.56 3.86 5.32
C LEU A 179 12.84 4.05 4.48
N GLY A 180 13.28 5.30 4.29
CA GLY A 180 14.53 5.59 3.57
C GLY A 180 15.75 5.01 4.25
N ILE A 181 15.86 5.14 5.59
CA ILE A 181 16.94 4.53 6.36
C ILE A 181 16.87 3.01 6.26
N ALA A 182 15.67 2.41 6.38
CA ALA A 182 15.51 0.96 6.22
C ALA A 182 15.92 0.48 4.83
N SER A 183 15.51 1.18 3.77
CA SER A 183 15.86 0.82 2.39
C SER A 183 17.37 0.90 2.15
N GLY A 184 18.03 1.95 2.64
CA GLY A 184 19.50 2.06 2.58
C GLY A 184 20.20 0.95 3.36
N THR A 185 19.69 0.61 4.54
CA THR A 185 20.19 -0.51 5.38
C THR A 185 20.01 -1.85 4.67
N ASN A 186 18.85 -2.08 4.06
CA ASN A 186 18.58 -3.31 3.33
C ASN A 186 19.57 -3.50 2.18
N ILE A 187 19.71 -2.52 1.28
CA ILE A 187 20.63 -2.59 0.14
C ILE A 187 22.08 -2.83 0.61
N LEU A 188 22.51 -2.11 1.66
CA LEU A 188 23.85 -2.30 2.22
C LEU A 188 24.05 -3.71 2.77
N LEU A 189 23.08 -4.24 3.51
CA LEU A 189 23.13 -5.58 4.07
C LEU A 189 23.02 -6.66 2.99
N ASP A 190 22.25 -6.47 1.93
CA ASP A 190 22.22 -7.36 0.78
C ASP A 190 23.61 -7.50 0.14
N LEU A 191 24.29 -6.37 -0.09
CA LEU A 191 25.66 -6.40 -0.61
C LEU A 191 26.62 -7.10 0.35
N VAL A 192 26.53 -6.89 1.65
CA VAL A 192 27.40 -7.54 2.64
C VAL A 192 27.09 -9.02 2.78
N LEU A 193 25.81 -9.39 2.97
CA LEU A 193 25.42 -10.76 3.29
C LEU A 193 25.37 -11.65 2.04
N ILE A 194 24.92 -11.11 0.91
CA ILE A 194 24.78 -11.89 -0.33
C ILE A 194 26.08 -11.87 -1.13
N ALA A 195 26.60 -10.68 -1.49
CA ALA A 195 27.79 -10.56 -2.32
C ALA A 195 29.09 -10.84 -1.52
N GLY A 196 29.17 -10.35 -0.27
CA GLY A 196 30.34 -10.51 0.59
C GLY A 196 30.43 -11.89 1.26
N LEU A 197 29.41 -12.23 2.07
CA LEU A 197 29.37 -13.46 2.87
C LEU A 197 28.79 -14.68 2.14
N ARG A 198 28.21 -14.48 0.95
CA ARG A 198 27.64 -15.54 0.10
C ARG A 198 26.53 -16.35 0.80
N MET A 199 25.71 -15.70 1.59
CA MET A 199 24.65 -16.37 2.37
C MET A 199 23.43 -16.76 1.53
N GLY A 200 23.43 -16.51 0.22
CA GLY A 200 22.34 -16.89 -0.67
C GLY A 200 21.01 -16.20 -0.31
N VAL A 201 19.91 -16.91 -0.46
CA VAL A 201 18.55 -16.41 -0.16
C VAL A 201 18.36 -16.08 1.32
N ALA A 202 19.06 -16.78 2.21
CA ALA A 202 19.03 -16.49 3.64
C ALA A 202 19.59 -15.09 3.94
N GLY A 203 20.63 -14.66 3.22
CA GLY A 203 21.18 -13.31 3.33
C GLY A 203 20.17 -12.23 2.98
N ALA A 204 19.41 -12.40 1.89
CA ALA A 204 18.35 -11.48 1.48
C ALA A 204 17.23 -11.35 2.54
N ALA A 205 16.75 -12.47 3.08
CA ALA A 205 15.73 -12.47 4.11
C ALA A 205 16.21 -11.80 5.40
N ILE A 206 17.44 -12.10 5.86
CA ILE A 206 18.05 -11.48 7.04
C ILE A 206 18.23 -9.96 6.83
N ALA A 207 18.70 -9.53 5.66
CA ALA A 207 18.87 -8.12 5.34
C ALA A 207 17.51 -7.37 5.44
N THR A 208 16.46 -7.98 4.93
CA THR A 208 15.08 -7.43 5.03
C THR A 208 14.64 -7.34 6.49
N ASP A 209 14.81 -8.39 7.27
CA ASP A 209 14.40 -8.42 8.69
C ASP A 209 15.15 -7.38 9.53
N ILE A 210 16.46 -7.26 9.35
CA ILE A 210 17.26 -6.25 10.06
C ILE A 210 16.84 -4.83 9.65
N SER A 211 16.57 -4.59 8.35
CA SER A 211 16.12 -3.29 7.89
C SER A 211 14.75 -2.90 8.48
N GLN A 212 13.84 -3.87 8.59
CA GLN A 212 12.53 -3.69 9.24
C GLN A 212 12.68 -3.45 10.76
N LEU A 213 13.60 -4.14 11.42
CA LEU A 213 13.94 -3.87 12.82
C LEU A 213 14.44 -2.44 13.02
N VAL A 214 15.31 -1.94 12.14
CA VAL A 214 15.85 -0.58 12.20
C VAL A 214 14.71 0.45 12.06
N SER A 215 13.85 0.31 11.06
CA SER A 215 12.70 1.24 10.88
C SER A 215 11.73 1.18 12.05
N CYS A 216 11.44 -0.03 12.55
CA CYS A 216 10.60 -0.25 13.72
C CYS A 216 11.18 0.45 14.97
N ALA A 217 12.45 0.24 15.26
CA ALA A 217 13.13 0.85 16.40
C ALA A 217 13.15 2.39 16.32
N LEU A 218 13.40 2.96 15.15
CA LEU A 218 13.40 4.39 14.92
C LEU A 218 12.00 5.00 15.10
N ALA A 219 10.97 4.36 14.53
CA ALA A 219 9.60 4.81 14.66
C ALA A 219 9.10 4.75 16.10
N LEU A 220 9.33 3.65 16.81
CA LEU A 220 8.97 3.50 18.20
C LEU A 220 9.74 4.49 19.11
N ARG A 221 11.05 4.67 18.89
CA ARG A 221 11.84 5.67 19.63
C ARG A 221 11.28 7.08 19.46
N PHE A 222 10.85 7.44 18.26
CA PHE A 222 10.23 8.74 18.03
C PHE A 222 8.88 8.84 18.74
N LEU A 223 7.99 7.84 18.60
CA LEU A 223 6.69 7.83 19.26
C LEU A 223 6.79 7.89 20.79
N MET A 224 7.81 7.28 21.39
CA MET A 224 8.05 7.35 22.82
C MET A 224 8.60 8.71 23.31
N ARG A 225 9.25 9.47 22.42
CA ARG A 225 9.90 10.75 22.76
C ARG A 225 9.09 11.99 22.38
N VAL A 226 8.15 11.84 21.48
CA VAL A 226 7.30 12.96 21.05
C VAL A 226 6.47 13.48 22.21
N GLN A 227 6.27 14.81 22.28
CA GLN A 227 5.46 15.47 23.31
C GLN A 227 4.13 15.93 22.71
N ASP A 228 3.39 15.00 22.17
CA ASP A 228 2.09 15.21 21.54
C ASP A 228 1.08 14.15 22.03
N ASP A 229 -0.18 14.31 21.68
CA ASP A 229 -1.30 13.47 22.13
C ASP A 229 -1.22 12.02 21.61
N TYR A 230 -0.34 11.73 20.63
CA TYR A 230 -0.05 10.38 20.14
C TYR A 230 1.24 9.77 20.70
N ARG A 231 1.77 10.32 21.79
CA ARG A 231 2.94 9.76 22.47
C ARG A 231 2.66 8.35 22.98
N VAL A 232 3.65 7.48 22.82
CA VAL A 232 3.62 6.10 23.34
C VAL A 232 4.35 6.00 24.66
N THR A 233 3.69 5.38 25.64
CA THR A 233 4.27 4.99 26.92
C THR A 233 4.29 3.46 26.98
N ALA A 234 5.47 2.84 27.05
CA ALA A 234 5.61 1.39 26.97
C ALA A 234 4.77 0.62 28.01
N ARG A 235 4.60 1.20 29.20
CA ARG A 235 3.79 0.60 30.29
C ARG A 235 2.28 0.64 30.06
N GLU A 236 1.83 1.47 29.12
CA GLU A 236 0.41 1.65 28.80
C GLU A 236 -0.02 0.86 27.56
N ILE A 237 0.92 0.16 26.90
CA ILE A 237 0.63 -0.70 25.75
C ILE A 237 -0.21 -1.88 26.23
N ARG A 238 -1.52 -1.80 25.95
CA ARG A 238 -2.50 -2.83 26.30
C ARG A 238 -3.68 -2.78 25.34
N VAL A 239 -4.40 -3.88 25.23
CA VAL A 239 -5.61 -3.96 24.42
C VAL A 239 -6.81 -3.43 25.22
N HIS A 240 -7.40 -2.32 24.75
CA HIS A 240 -8.68 -1.85 25.23
C HIS A 240 -9.79 -2.43 24.32
N GLY A 241 -10.61 -3.33 24.85
CA GLY A 241 -11.53 -4.13 24.04
C GLY A 241 -12.43 -3.31 23.10
N LYS A 242 -13.06 -2.25 23.57
CA LYS A 242 -13.92 -1.37 22.72
C LYS A 242 -13.11 -0.72 21.60
N MET A 243 -11.89 -0.26 21.91
CA MET A 243 -11.00 0.38 20.94
C MET A 243 -10.47 -0.63 19.91
N ALA A 244 -10.10 -1.84 20.35
CA ALA A 244 -9.65 -2.91 19.47
C ALA A 244 -10.75 -3.31 18.48
N VAL A 245 -11.98 -3.47 18.93
CA VAL A 245 -13.12 -3.76 18.05
C VAL A 245 -13.32 -2.65 17.03
N ARG A 246 -13.21 -1.38 17.42
CA ARG A 246 -13.32 -0.24 16.50
C ARG A 246 -12.22 -0.26 15.44
N ILE A 247 -10.97 -0.45 15.86
CA ILE A 247 -9.81 -0.54 14.96
C ILE A 247 -9.99 -1.69 13.96
N ILE A 248 -10.39 -2.88 14.44
CA ILE A 248 -10.59 -4.07 13.59
C ILE A 248 -11.75 -3.85 12.62
N LYS A 249 -12.88 -3.30 13.08
CA LYS A 249 -14.04 -3.01 12.21
C LYS A 249 -13.71 -2.04 11.08
N VAL A 250 -12.85 -1.06 11.34
CA VAL A 250 -12.41 -0.09 10.32
C VAL A 250 -11.29 -0.70 9.47
N GLY A 251 -10.40 -1.46 10.07
CA GLY A 251 -9.19 -1.98 9.42
C GLY A 251 -9.42 -3.22 8.56
N LEU A 252 -10.22 -4.17 9.02
CA LEU A 252 -10.46 -5.43 8.32
C LEU A 252 -10.97 -5.22 6.87
N PRO A 253 -11.96 -4.35 6.63
CA PRO A 253 -12.40 -4.09 5.26
C PRO A 253 -11.33 -3.44 4.38
N THR A 254 -10.35 -2.75 4.94
CA THR A 254 -9.29 -2.08 4.16
C THR A 254 -8.21 -3.05 3.67
N GLY A 255 -8.15 -4.26 4.23
CA GLY A 255 -7.29 -5.35 3.76
C GLY A 255 -7.73 -6.02 2.45
N GLN A 256 -8.80 -5.56 1.82
CA GLN A 256 -9.39 -6.09 0.58
C GLN A 256 -8.44 -6.17 -0.61
N ASN A 257 -7.37 -5.35 -0.65
CA ASN A 257 -6.40 -5.36 -1.74
C ASN A 257 -5.79 -6.75 -1.99
N MET A 258 -5.73 -7.58 -0.96
CA MET A 258 -5.34 -8.97 -1.03
C MET A 258 -6.26 -9.78 -1.95
N VAL A 259 -7.58 -9.62 -1.83
CA VAL A 259 -8.57 -10.31 -2.67
C VAL A 259 -8.52 -9.80 -4.10
N ILE A 260 -8.30 -8.50 -4.30
CA ILE A 260 -8.15 -7.90 -5.63
C ILE A 260 -6.91 -8.48 -6.33
N SER A 261 -5.82 -8.71 -5.62
CA SER A 261 -4.61 -9.33 -6.17
C SER A 261 -4.85 -10.74 -6.70
N LEU A 262 -5.74 -11.53 -6.08
CA LEU A 262 -6.16 -12.83 -6.61
C LEU A 262 -6.90 -12.71 -7.94
N SER A 263 -7.74 -11.68 -8.10
CA SER A 263 -8.38 -11.39 -9.39
C SER A 263 -7.37 -11.08 -10.50
N ASN A 264 -6.30 -10.35 -10.17
CA ASN A 264 -5.24 -10.03 -11.14
C ASN A 264 -4.50 -11.30 -11.62
N ILE A 265 -4.38 -12.33 -10.81
CA ILE A 265 -3.81 -13.64 -11.22
C ILE A 265 -4.68 -14.29 -12.30
N LEU A 266 -6.00 -14.24 -12.17
CA LEU A 266 -6.93 -14.77 -13.18
C LEU A 266 -6.86 -13.97 -14.49
N VAL A 267 -6.73 -12.65 -14.41
CA VAL A 267 -6.53 -11.81 -15.60
C VAL A 267 -5.21 -12.17 -16.30
N GLN A 268 -4.13 -12.35 -15.53
CA GLN A 268 -2.84 -12.77 -16.08
C GLN A 268 -2.93 -14.13 -16.78
N ALA A 269 -3.65 -15.08 -16.20
CA ALA A 269 -3.91 -16.38 -16.85
C ALA A 269 -4.62 -16.21 -18.20
N GLY A 270 -5.55 -15.25 -18.31
CA GLY A 270 -6.19 -14.88 -19.57
C GLY A 270 -5.19 -14.33 -20.61
N VAL A 271 -4.28 -13.44 -20.20
CA VAL A 271 -3.22 -12.89 -21.07
C VAL A 271 -2.29 -13.99 -21.57
N ASN A 272 -1.97 -14.97 -20.72
CA ASN A 272 -1.07 -16.07 -21.07
C ASN A 272 -1.59 -16.90 -22.25
N GLY A 273 -2.91 -16.94 -22.47
CA GLY A 273 -3.54 -17.62 -23.61
C GLY A 273 -3.21 -17.00 -24.97
N TYR A 274 -2.71 -15.77 -25.03
CA TYR A 274 -2.36 -15.06 -26.28
C TYR A 274 -0.88 -15.19 -26.67
N GLY A 275 -0.10 -15.97 -25.94
CA GLY A 275 1.28 -16.30 -26.27
C GLY A 275 2.34 -15.44 -25.60
N ALA A 276 3.61 -15.80 -25.84
CA ALA A 276 4.76 -15.24 -25.12
C ALA A 276 4.95 -13.72 -25.35
N ALA A 277 4.74 -13.22 -26.56
CA ALA A 277 4.87 -11.80 -26.88
C ALA A 277 3.83 -10.96 -26.13
N ALA A 278 2.57 -11.43 -26.04
CA ALA A 278 1.50 -10.78 -25.29
C ALA A 278 1.82 -10.77 -23.79
N MET A 279 2.29 -11.88 -23.23
CA MET A 279 2.72 -11.98 -21.84
C MET A 279 3.85 -11.00 -21.50
N ALA A 280 4.88 -10.94 -22.36
CA ALA A 280 6.02 -10.05 -22.16
C ALA A 280 5.62 -8.57 -22.30
N GLY A 281 4.81 -8.21 -23.30
CA GLY A 281 4.34 -6.85 -23.53
C GLY A 281 3.44 -6.36 -22.39
N PHE A 282 2.52 -7.20 -21.93
CA PHE A 282 1.68 -6.88 -20.77
C PHE A 282 2.50 -6.77 -19.48
N ALA A 283 3.44 -7.67 -19.25
CA ALA A 283 4.31 -7.61 -18.06
C ALA A 283 5.19 -6.35 -18.05
N ALA A 284 5.74 -5.94 -19.18
CA ALA A 284 6.49 -4.69 -19.31
C ALA A 284 5.60 -3.48 -19.03
N TYR A 285 4.40 -3.45 -19.62
CA TYR A 285 3.43 -2.39 -19.35
C TYR A 285 3.01 -2.33 -17.87
N MET A 286 2.76 -3.47 -17.22
CA MET A 286 2.36 -3.50 -15.81
C MET A 286 3.41 -2.90 -14.87
N LYS A 287 4.68 -2.86 -15.26
CA LYS A 287 5.72 -2.12 -14.51
C LYS A 287 5.51 -0.61 -14.64
N VAL A 288 5.18 -0.13 -15.83
CA VAL A 288 4.85 1.30 -16.07
C VAL A 288 3.59 1.67 -15.31
N ASP A 289 2.54 0.85 -15.41
CA ASP A 289 1.27 0.99 -14.70
C ASP A 289 1.48 1.07 -13.18
N GLY A 290 2.31 0.19 -12.63
CA GLY A 290 2.66 0.18 -11.20
C GLY A 290 3.18 1.54 -10.72
N PHE A 291 4.07 2.19 -11.46
CA PHE A 291 4.56 3.53 -11.12
C PHE A 291 3.49 4.60 -11.24
N ASN A 292 2.59 4.49 -12.22
CA ASN A 292 1.52 5.46 -12.43
C ASN A 292 0.41 5.38 -11.37
N ILE A 293 0.15 4.20 -10.82
CA ILE A 293 -0.87 3.99 -9.78
C ILE A 293 -0.43 4.50 -8.39
N LEU A 294 0.88 4.51 -8.08
CA LEU A 294 1.38 4.90 -6.75
C LEU A 294 0.91 6.29 -6.28
N PRO A 295 0.94 7.35 -7.10
CA PRO A 295 0.39 8.64 -6.70
C PRO A 295 -1.12 8.62 -6.46
N ILE A 296 -1.89 7.87 -7.26
CA ILE A 296 -3.36 7.73 -7.06
C ILE A 296 -3.64 7.14 -5.68
N MET A 297 -2.95 6.06 -5.30
CA MET A 297 -3.07 5.44 -3.98
C MET A 297 -2.63 6.38 -2.87
N SER A 298 -1.58 7.17 -3.09
CA SER A 298 -1.07 8.14 -2.13
C SER A 298 -2.05 9.30 -1.90
N PHE A 299 -2.71 9.79 -2.94
CA PHE A 299 -3.81 10.78 -2.82
C PHE A 299 -4.99 10.21 -2.04
N SER A 300 -5.37 8.97 -2.30
CA SER A 300 -6.42 8.26 -1.54
C SER A 300 -6.07 8.13 -0.06
N MET A 301 -4.83 7.77 0.26
CA MET A 301 -4.34 7.69 1.64
C MET A 301 -4.33 9.07 2.32
N ALA A 302 -3.87 10.10 1.61
CA ALA A 302 -3.86 11.47 2.10
C ALA A 302 -5.29 11.98 2.37
N ALA A 303 -6.23 11.69 1.48
CA ALA A 303 -7.64 12.00 1.68
C ALA A 303 -8.20 11.28 2.92
N THR A 304 -7.87 10.00 3.11
CA THR A 304 -8.28 9.22 4.29
C THR A 304 -7.83 9.88 5.58
N THR A 305 -6.58 10.29 5.67
CA THR A 305 -6.02 10.95 6.87
C THR A 305 -6.60 12.35 7.06
N PHE A 306 -6.66 13.16 6.00
CA PHE A 306 -7.23 14.50 6.04
C PHE A 306 -8.68 14.48 6.50
N VAL A 307 -9.48 13.59 5.91
CA VAL A 307 -10.89 13.41 6.26
C VAL A 307 -11.03 12.91 7.70
N GLY A 308 -10.24 11.92 8.12
CA GLY A 308 -10.25 11.41 9.49
C GLY A 308 -10.07 12.52 10.53
N GLN A 309 -9.06 13.37 10.35
CA GLN A 309 -8.80 14.51 11.24
C GLN A 309 -9.93 15.55 11.22
N ASN A 310 -10.43 15.94 10.04
CA ASN A 310 -11.47 16.96 9.91
C ASN A 310 -12.85 16.44 10.34
N PHE A 311 -13.15 15.16 10.09
CA PHE A 311 -14.37 14.51 10.54
C PHE A 311 -14.40 14.42 12.08
N GLY A 312 -13.31 13.98 12.70
CA GLY A 312 -13.17 14.00 14.16
C GLY A 312 -13.28 15.40 14.77
N ALA A 313 -12.78 16.42 14.07
CA ALA A 313 -12.91 17.83 14.47
C ALA A 313 -14.31 18.42 14.23
N GLY A 314 -15.27 17.68 13.69
CA GLY A 314 -16.60 18.17 13.33
C GLY A 314 -16.62 19.13 12.14
N LYS A 315 -15.52 19.27 11.38
CA LYS A 315 -15.38 20.23 10.26
C LYS A 315 -15.89 19.63 8.95
N LEU A 316 -17.17 19.29 8.88
CA LEU A 316 -17.81 18.62 7.75
C LEU A 316 -17.69 19.37 6.43
N ASP A 317 -17.70 20.71 6.46
CA ASP A 317 -17.50 21.53 5.25
C ASP A 317 -16.10 21.32 4.64
N ARG A 318 -15.08 21.13 5.48
CA ARG A 318 -13.74 20.80 5.00
C ARG A 318 -13.67 19.39 4.43
N VAL A 319 -14.41 18.45 5.02
CA VAL A 319 -14.54 17.08 4.48
C VAL A 319 -15.18 17.12 3.09
N LYS A 320 -16.29 17.81 2.90
CA LYS A 320 -16.94 17.96 1.58
C LYS A 320 -16.04 18.64 0.56
N LYS A 321 -15.34 19.72 0.93
CA LYS A 321 -14.40 20.40 0.04
C LYS A 321 -13.19 19.55 -0.30
N SER A 322 -12.68 18.74 0.64
CA SER A 322 -11.54 17.87 0.40
C SER A 322 -11.83 16.78 -0.62
N LEU A 323 -13.08 16.32 -0.71
CA LEU A 323 -13.53 15.39 -1.74
C LEU A 323 -13.24 15.95 -3.14
N TRP A 324 -13.74 17.14 -3.43
CA TRP A 324 -13.55 17.79 -4.73
C TRP A 324 -12.08 18.11 -5.03
N VAL A 325 -11.33 18.52 -4.01
CA VAL A 325 -9.89 18.78 -4.14
C VAL A 325 -9.14 17.49 -4.48
N THR A 326 -9.42 16.40 -3.76
CA THR A 326 -8.76 15.09 -4.02
C THR A 326 -9.09 14.57 -5.41
N LEU A 327 -10.36 14.62 -5.81
CA LEU A 327 -10.79 14.21 -7.15
C LEU A 327 -10.13 15.07 -8.22
N GLY A 328 -10.13 16.40 -8.05
CA GLY A 328 -9.51 17.32 -9.01
C GLY A 328 -8.01 17.07 -9.16
N MET A 329 -7.28 16.93 -8.06
CA MET A 329 -5.83 16.62 -8.10
C MET A 329 -5.55 15.28 -8.78
N GLY A 330 -6.31 14.25 -8.44
CA GLY A 330 -6.12 12.92 -9.00
C GLY A 330 -6.48 12.87 -10.50
N VAL A 331 -7.57 13.49 -10.93
CA VAL A 331 -7.98 13.57 -12.34
C VAL A 331 -6.96 14.37 -13.15
N VAL A 332 -6.50 15.52 -12.66
CA VAL A 332 -5.48 16.31 -13.36
C VAL A 332 -4.18 15.50 -13.50
N TYR A 333 -3.74 14.85 -12.42
CA TYR A 333 -2.56 13.99 -12.46
C TYR A 333 -2.72 12.86 -13.50
N THR A 334 -3.83 12.14 -13.49
CA THR A 334 -4.05 10.98 -14.38
C THR A 334 -4.22 11.36 -15.84
N ILE A 335 -4.83 12.51 -16.13
CA ILE A 335 -4.91 13.05 -17.50
C ILE A 335 -3.51 13.43 -18.00
N LEU A 336 -2.72 14.15 -17.20
CA LEU A 336 -1.38 14.56 -17.59
C LEU A 336 -0.47 13.34 -17.81
N THR A 337 -0.46 12.39 -16.89
CA THR A 337 0.36 11.18 -17.02
C THR A 337 -0.14 10.27 -18.14
N GLY A 338 -1.46 10.14 -18.33
CA GLY A 338 -2.04 9.38 -19.43
C GLY A 338 -1.65 9.93 -20.81
N VAL A 339 -1.70 11.26 -20.97
CA VAL A 339 -1.26 11.92 -22.22
C VAL A 339 0.25 11.73 -22.43
N LEU A 340 1.07 11.90 -21.38
CA LEU A 340 2.52 11.68 -21.48
C LEU A 340 2.87 10.24 -21.83
N LEU A 341 2.22 9.25 -21.19
CA LEU A 341 2.44 7.83 -21.49
C LEU A 341 2.06 7.48 -22.91
N LEU A 342 0.94 8.01 -23.43
CA LEU A 342 0.55 7.80 -24.84
C LEU A 342 1.47 8.52 -25.82
N ALA A 343 1.92 9.73 -25.51
CA ALA A 343 2.82 10.48 -26.37
C ALA A 343 4.21 9.83 -26.49
N PHE A 344 4.67 9.15 -25.43
CA PHE A 344 5.99 8.52 -25.35
C PHE A 344 5.92 6.99 -25.24
N GLN A 345 4.83 6.36 -25.70
CA GLN A 345 4.61 4.92 -25.54
C GLN A 345 5.73 4.07 -26.15
N ASP A 346 6.13 4.36 -27.40
CA ASP A 346 7.18 3.61 -28.08
C ASP A 346 8.54 3.70 -27.37
N PRO A 347 9.11 4.89 -27.09
CA PRO A 347 10.36 4.97 -26.34
C PRO A 347 10.27 4.37 -24.93
N ILE A 348 9.12 4.45 -24.25
CA ILE A 348 8.93 3.85 -22.93
C ILE A 348 8.96 2.31 -23.05
N MET A 349 8.27 1.72 -24.02
CA MET A 349 8.27 0.26 -24.19
C MET A 349 9.63 -0.25 -24.64
N HIS A 350 10.36 0.50 -25.49
CA HIS A 350 11.71 0.15 -25.91
C HIS A 350 12.77 0.19 -24.78
N LEU A 351 12.46 0.79 -23.63
CA LEU A 351 13.30 0.64 -22.43
C LEU A 351 13.30 -0.79 -21.86
N PHE A 352 12.25 -1.57 -22.16
CA PHE A 352 12.09 -2.93 -21.63
C PHE A 352 12.48 -4.00 -22.64
N THR A 353 12.25 -3.75 -23.94
CA THR A 353 12.51 -4.74 -25.00
C THR A 353 12.69 -4.06 -26.36
N HIS A 354 13.41 -4.73 -27.25
CA HIS A 354 13.55 -4.33 -28.66
C HIS A 354 12.76 -5.23 -29.61
N GLU A 355 11.96 -6.16 -29.09
CA GLU A 355 11.11 -7.02 -29.89
C GLU A 355 9.82 -6.28 -30.25
N GLU A 356 9.63 -5.98 -31.53
CA GLU A 356 8.52 -5.15 -32.04
C GLU A 356 7.13 -5.70 -31.68
N ASP A 357 6.95 -7.02 -31.71
CA ASP A 357 5.69 -7.65 -31.33
C ASP A 357 5.37 -7.42 -29.83
N VAL A 358 6.38 -7.48 -28.96
CA VAL A 358 6.24 -7.23 -27.53
C VAL A 358 5.93 -5.76 -27.26
N VAL A 359 6.62 -4.84 -27.98
CA VAL A 359 6.36 -3.39 -27.91
C VAL A 359 4.92 -3.10 -28.35
N ALA A 360 4.45 -3.70 -29.45
CA ALA A 360 3.10 -3.50 -29.95
C ALA A 360 2.02 -3.91 -28.93
N PHE A 361 2.17 -5.03 -28.24
CA PHE A 361 1.25 -5.43 -27.16
C PHE A 361 1.25 -4.45 -25.98
N GLY A 362 2.42 -3.96 -25.56
CA GLY A 362 2.53 -2.95 -24.49
C GLY A 362 1.89 -1.62 -24.87
N CYS A 363 2.10 -1.14 -26.11
CA CYS A 363 1.46 0.06 -26.64
C CYS A 363 -0.05 -0.09 -26.75
N THR A 364 -0.53 -1.27 -27.19
CA THR A 364 -1.96 -1.58 -27.23
C THR A 364 -2.58 -1.48 -25.83
N ALA A 365 -1.93 -2.06 -24.81
CA ALA A 365 -2.38 -1.93 -23.43
C ALA A 365 -2.46 -0.45 -22.99
N MET A 366 -1.46 0.37 -23.34
CA MET A 366 -1.48 1.81 -23.03
C MET A 366 -2.68 2.53 -23.66
N HIS A 367 -3.06 2.18 -24.89
CA HIS A 367 -4.23 2.78 -25.55
C HIS A 367 -5.55 2.47 -24.83
N TYR A 368 -5.66 1.30 -24.19
CA TYR A 368 -6.84 0.94 -23.41
C TYR A 368 -6.84 1.54 -21.99
N PHE A 369 -5.69 1.69 -21.36
CA PHE A 369 -5.63 2.06 -19.93
C PHE A 369 -5.44 3.56 -19.72
N CYS A 370 -4.50 4.19 -20.46
CA CYS A 370 -4.12 5.57 -20.21
C CYS A 370 -5.28 6.59 -20.35
N PRO A 371 -6.22 6.46 -21.32
CA PRO A 371 -7.35 7.37 -21.42
C PRO A 371 -8.33 7.29 -20.25
N PHE A 372 -8.29 6.20 -19.46
CA PHE A 372 -9.28 5.89 -18.43
C PHE A 372 -8.73 5.90 -16.98
N TYR A 373 -7.47 6.25 -16.75
CA TYR A 373 -6.91 6.35 -15.40
C TYR A 373 -7.65 7.34 -14.48
N TRP A 374 -8.34 8.31 -15.06
CA TRP A 374 -9.16 9.24 -14.29
C TRP A 374 -10.32 8.53 -13.57
N GLU A 375 -10.88 7.46 -14.13
CA GLU A 375 -11.90 6.64 -13.48
C GLU A 375 -11.36 5.96 -12.23
N LEU A 376 -10.13 5.40 -12.34
CA LEU A 376 -9.43 4.79 -11.22
C LEU A 376 -9.13 5.83 -10.12
N SER A 377 -8.78 7.05 -10.50
CA SER A 377 -8.56 8.15 -9.57
C SER A 377 -9.85 8.56 -8.85
N ILE A 378 -10.99 8.62 -9.54
CA ILE A 378 -12.29 8.89 -8.93
C ILE A 378 -12.65 7.77 -7.95
N LEU A 379 -12.52 6.52 -8.37
CA LEU A 379 -12.81 5.34 -7.54
C LEU A 379 -12.04 5.38 -6.22
N HIS A 380 -10.71 5.51 -6.29
CA HIS A 380 -9.86 5.50 -5.11
C HIS A 380 -9.93 6.78 -4.28
N GLY A 381 -10.14 7.93 -4.91
CA GLY A 381 -10.32 9.22 -4.23
C GLY A 381 -11.60 9.23 -3.37
N LEU A 382 -12.72 8.77 -3.93
CA LEU A 382 -13.98 8.61 -3.20
C LEU A 382 -13.86 7.55 -2.09
N ALA A 383 -13.26 6.40 -2.41
CA ALA A 383 -13.04 5.33 -1.43
C ALA A 383 -12.19 5.82 -0.24
N GLY A 384 -11.13 6.58 -0.50
CA GLY A 384 -10.28 7.17 0.53
C GLY A 384 -11.02 8.18 1.40
N THR A 385 -11.82 9.04 0.79
CA THR A 385 -12.63 10.05 1.49
C THR A 385 -13.66 9.38 2.41
N VAL A 386 -14.43 8.42 1.91
CA VAL A 386 -15.43 7.68 2.70
C VAL A 386 -14.74 6.88 3.82
N ARG A 387 -13.61 6.24 3.53
CA ARG A 387 -12.83 5.50 4.54
C ARG A 387 -12.39 6.39 5.70
N GLY A 388 -12.02 7.64 5.45
CA GLY A 388 -11.64 8.60 6.47
C GLY A 388 -12.74 8.89 7.50
N THR A 389 -14.02 8.77 7.14
CA THR A 389 -15.14 8.89 8.10
C THR A 389 -15.32 7.63 8.98
N GLY A 390 -14.54 6.57 8.74
CA GLY A 390 -14.66 5.28 9.43
C GLY A 390 -15.63 4.30 8.75
N LYS A 391 -16.34 4.71 7.69
CA LYS A 391 -17.23 3.85 6.90
C LYS A 391 -16.42 3.10 5.84
N THR A 392 -15.83 1.98 6.20
CA THR A 392 -14.89 1.23 5.35
C THR A 392 -15.55 0.10 4.56
N ILE A 393 -16.72 -0.37 5.00
CA ILE A 393 -17.46 -1.46 4.33
C ILE A 393 -17.94 -1.06 2.93
N PRO A 394 -18.57 0.11 2.69
CA PRO A 394 -19.03 0.45 1.36
C PRO A 394 -17.91 0.54 0.31
N PRO A 395 -16.78 1.22 0.55
CA PRO A 395 -15.65 1.17 -0.39
C PRO A 395 -15.13 -0.26 -0.62
N MET A 396 -15.07 -1.10 0.42
CA MET A 396 -14.67 -2.50 0.29
C MET A 396 -15.60 -3.24 -0.68
N VAL A 397 -16.91 -3.15 -0.47
CA VAL A 397 -17.90 -3.85 -1.31
C VAL A 397 -17.78 -3.39 -2.76
N VAL A 398 -17.70 -2.08 -3.01
CA VAL A 398 -17.55 -1.53 -4.36
C VAL A 398 -16.29 -2.04 -5.04
N LEU A 399 -15.14 -1.98 -4.36
CA LEU A 399 -13.87 -2.46 -4.91
C LEU A 399 -13.88 -3.97 -5.16
N LEU A 400 -14.44 -4.77 -4.27
CA LEU A 400 -14.55 -6.22 -4.47
C LEU A 400 -15.51 -6.55 -5.63
N VAL A 401 -16.66 -5.88 -5.73
CA VAL A 401 -17.61 -6.12 -6.81
C VAL A 401 -17.01 -5.72 -8.15
N SER A 402 -16.45 -4.51 -8.26
CA SER A 402 -15.96 -3.98 -9.54
C SER A 402 -14.62 -4.59 -9.96
N LEU A 403 -13.67 -4.76 -9.06
CA LEU A 403 -12.32 -5.22 -9.39
C LEU A 403 -12.08 -6.72 -9.18
N CYS A 404 -13.03 -7.46 -8.63
CA CYS A 404 -12.91 -8.89 -8.44
C CYS A 404 -14.08 -9.64 -9.10
N VAL A 405 -15.28 -9.52 -8.55
CA VAL A 405 -16.45 -10.28 -9.03
C VAL A 405 -16.75 -10.00 -10.51
N PHE A 406 -16.80 -8.70 -10.87
CA PHE A 406 -17.04 -8.28 -12.25
C PHE A 406 -15.96 -8.79 -13.21
N ARG A 407 -14.67 -8.73 -12.81
CA ARG A 407 -13.56 -9.20 -13.66
C ARG A 407 -13.62 -10.71 -13.89
N ILE A 408 -13.94 -11.49 -12.86
CA ILE A 408 -14.13 -12.94 -12.99
C ILE A 408 -15.29 -13.25 -13.94
N GLY A 409 -16.43 -12.57 -13.77
CA GLY A 409 -17.57 -12.70 -14.67
C GLY A 409 -17.25 -12.31 -16.11
N TRP A 410 -16.51 -11.22 -16.31
CA TRP A 410 -16.07 -10.79 -17.64
C TRP A 410 -15.21 -11.86 -18.32
N ILE A 411 -14.22 -12.41 -17.63
CA ILE A 411 -13.34 -13.45 -18.19
C ILE A 411 -14.13 -14.69 -18.58
N GLN A 412 -15.13 -15.09 -17.78
CA GLN A 412 -15.89 -16.31 -18.05
C GLN A 412 -16.98 -16.14 -19.12
N TRP A 413 -17.67 -15.00 -19.16
CA TRP A 413 -18.86 -14.83 -19.97
C TRP A 413 -18.74 -13.81 -21.09
N VAL A 414 -17.84 -12.83 -20.98
CA VAL A 414 -17.70 -11.76 -21.99
C VAL A 414 -16.46 -11.99 -22.87
N LEU A 415 -15.33 -12.36 -22.25
CA LEU A 415 -14.09 -12.58 -22.99
C LEU A 415 -14.20 -13.60 -24.14
N PRO A 416 -14.97 -14.69 -24.05
CA PRO A 416 -15.14 -15.64 -25.17
C PRO A 416 -15.73 -15.03 -26.46
N PHE A 417 -16.36 -13.86 -26.39
CA PHE A 417 -16.87 -13.15 -27.59
C PHE A 417 -15.79 -12.32 -28.28
N PHE A 418 -14.61 -12.16 -27.68
CA PHE A 418 -13.48 -11.45 -28.28
C PHE A 418 -12.48 -12.44 -28.88
N SER A 419 -12.07 -12.17 -30.12
CA SER A 419 -11.05 -12.96 -30.81
C SER A 419 -9.61 -12.49 -30.57
N SER A 420 -9.45 -11.34 -29.90
CA SER A 420 -8.17 -10.69 -29.63
C SER A 420 -7.97 -10.38 -28.16
N ILE A 421 -6.74 -10.01 -27.76
CA ILE A 421 -6.40 -9.59 -26.40
C ILE A 421 -7.14 -8.32 -25.95
N ASP A 422 -7.73 -7.57 -26.90
CA ASP A 422 -8.48 -6.35 -26.63
C ASP A 422 -9.59 -6.57 -25.61
N GLY A 423 -10.22 -7.77 -25.62
CA GLY A 423 -11.21 -8.14 -24.61
C GLY A 423 -10.69 -8.16 -23.18
N ILE A 424 -9.40 -8.47 -22.98
CA ILE A 424 -8.74 -8.42 -21.66
C ILE A 424 -8.37 -6.99 -21.32
N PHE A 425 -7.85 -6.23 -22.27
CA PHE A 425 -7.45 -4.85 -22.00
C PHE A 425 -8.67 -3.96 -21.72
N LEU A 426 -9.77 -4.17 -22.42
CA LEU A 426 -11.03 -3.46 -22.20
C LEU A 426 -11.64 -3.74 -20.80
N LEU A 427 -11.37 -4.90 -20.23
CA LEU A 427 -11.82 -5.27 -18.88
C LEU A 427 -11.42 -4.23 -17.82
N TYR A 428 -10.22 -3.66 -17.94
CA TYR A 428 -9.69 -2.72 -16.94
C TYR A 428 -10.50 -1.42 -16.89
N PRO A 429 -10.63 -0.64 -17.97
CA PRO A 429 -11.42 0.60 -17.94
C PRO A 429 -12.89 0.33 -17.57
N VAL A 430 -13.50 -0.73 -18.11
CA VAL A 430 -14.91 -1.04 -17.77
C VAL A 430 -15.06 -1.36 -16.26
N SER A 431 -14.13 -2.10 -15.66
CA SER A 431 -14.15 -2.38 -14.23
C SER A 431 -13.90 -1.13 -13.38
N TRP A 432 -13.03 -0.23 -13.82
CA TRP A 432 -12.77 1.05 -13.14
C TRP A 432 -13.97 1.98 -13.22
N GLY A 433 -14.58 2.12 -14.40
CA GLY A 433 -15.78 2.92 -14.62
C GLY A 433 -16.96 2.41 -13.82
N LEU A 434 -17.17 1.09 -13.76
CA LEU A 434 -18.19 0.50 -12.90
C LEU A 434 -17.97 0.85 -11.43
N GLY A 435 -16.75 0.68 -10.93
CA GLY A 435 -16.40 1.03 -9.56
C GLY A 435 -16.55 2.51 -9.25
N ALA A 436 -16.12 3.39 -10.17
CA ALA A 436 -16.29 4.83 -10.05
C ALA A 436 -17.78 5.22 -9.98
N LEU A 437 -18.61 4.68 -10.87
CA LEU A 437 -20.06 4.93 -10.86
C LEU A 437 -20.73 4.44 -9.58
N MET A 438 -20.37 3.25 -9.09
CA MET A 438 -20.89 2.74 -7.82
C MET A 438 -20.49 3.62 -6.64
N MET A 439 -19.23 4.09 -6.57
CA MET A 439 -18.77 5.01 -5.53
C MET A 439 -19.43 6.38 -5.60
N VAL A 440 -19.60 6.94 -6.81
CA VAL A 440 -20.34 8.19 -7.02
C VAL A 440 -21.79 8.03 -6.56
N GLY A 441 -22.46 6.95 -6.97
CA GLY A 441 -23.82 6.65 -6.56
C GLY A 441 -23.96 6.52 -5.03
N TYR A 442 -23.01 5.86 -4.38
CA TYR A 442 -22.96 5.78 -2.92
C TYR A 442 -22.75 7.16 -2.28
N ALA A 443 -21.78 7.92 -2.75
CA ALA A 443 -21.46 9.24 -2.20
C ALA A 443 -22.61 10.24 -2.36
N TRP A 444 -23.43 10.08 -3.39
CA TRP A 444 -24.60 10.93 -3.63
C TRP A 444 -25.80 10.55 -2.75
N LYS A 445 -26.11 9.24 -2.68
CA LYS A 445 -27.37 8.76 -2.03
C LYS A 445 -27.21 8.48 -0.55
N ALA A 446 -26.02 8.17 -0.07
CA ALA A 446 -25.81 7.76 1.31
C ALA A 446 -25.39 8.95 2.19
N ASN A 447 -25.93 8.98 3.40
CA ASN A 447 -25.53 9.93 4.45
C ASN A 447 -24.20 9.49 5.10
N TRP A 448 -23.13 9.38 4.28
CA TRP A 448 -21.81 8.94 4.76
C TRP A 448 -21.13 9.94 5.69
N LEU A 449 -21.65 11.16 5.80
CA LEU A 449 -21.21 12.21 6.73
C LEU A 449 -21.97 12.17 8.07
N GLU A 450 -23.01 11.37 8.19
CA GLU A 450 -23.71 11.21 9.48
C GLU A 450 -22.93 10.18 10.34
N THR A 451 -22.80 10.52 11.62
CA THR A 451 -22.11 9.70 12.64
C THR A 451 -22.96 8.52 13.09
#